data_5a77ee0a06fd35ec62c69eff361dfe78
#
_entry.id   5a77ee0a06fd35ec62c69eff361dfe78
#
_cell.length_a   1.000
_cell.length_b   1.000
_cell.length_c   1.000
_cell.angle_alpha   90.00
_cell.angle_beta   90.00
_cell.angle_gamma   90.00
#
_symmetry.space_group_name_H-M   'P 1'
#
loop_
_entity.id
_entity.type
_entity.pdbx_description
1 polymer ?
#
loop_
_entity_poly.entity_id
_entity_poly.type
_entity_poly.pdbx_seq_one_letter_code
_entity_poly.pdbx_strand_id
1 'polypeptide(L)'
;MGEPINPEAWIWYRHNVGRDELPIMDTWWQTETGMILISPTILHPLKPGSISRPFPTIDADVVDRNGLPVEPEKGGFLVIRHPWPAQMRSIYENPTLYKSYWNTIPGIYFTGDAVMVDKDGYFRIQGRVDDVIKVNGHRLGSMEIESSLVSHPAVAEAAAIGKPDPLKGEHVKVFVILKQGFAPSEVLEKDLKAHVAATVGTLAVPDELEFTPGLPKTRSGKIMRRVIRSLELGEPVGDISMLDG
;
A
#
# COMPACT_ATOMS: atom_id res chain seq x y z
N MET A 1 -6.29 -2.43 -10.93
CA MET A 1 -5.22 -3.45 -10.72
C MET A 1 -3.91 -2.72 -10.50
N GLY A 2 -3.01 -3.31 -9.69
CA GLY A 2 -1.71 -2.72 -9.37
C GLY A 2 -1.63 -2.01 -8.02
N GLU A 3 -2.77 -1.79 -7.36
CA GLU A 3 -2.85 -1.26 -5.99
C GLU A 3 -3.93 -2.00 -5.20
N PRO A 4 -3.82 -2.11 -3.86
CA PRO A 4 -4.87 -2.64 -3.01
C PRO A 4 -6.15 -1.80 -3.15
N ILE A 5 -7.29 -2.47 -3.15
CA ILE A 5 -8.58 -1.78 -3.19
C ILE A 5 -8.97 -1.33 -1.77
N ASN A 6 -9.40 -0.09 -1.66
CA ASN A 6 -9.99 0.45 -0.43
C ASN A 6 -11.26 -0.34 -0.06
N PRO A 7 -11.51 -0.65 1.24
CA PRO A 7 -12.69 -1.38 1.67
C PRO A 7 -14.02 -0.78 1.21
N GLU A 8 -14.15 0.55 1.21
CA GLU A 8 -15.38 1.23 0.75
C GLU A 8 -15.55 1.11 -0.77
N ALA A 9 -14.46 1.28 -1.54
CA ALA A 9 -14.47 1.06 -2.97
C ALA A 9 -14.79 -0.40 -3.32
N TRP A 10 -14.30 -1.35 -2.51
CA TRP A 10 -14.63 -2.77 -2.64
C TRP A 10 -16.13 -3.02 -2.43
N ILE A 11 -16.73 -2.44 -1.37
CA ILE A 11 -18.16 -2.55 -1.06
C ILE A 11 -18.99 -1.92 -2.18
N TRP A 12 -18.60 -0.71 -2.63
CA TRP A 12 -19.25 -0.03 -3.75
C TRP A 12 -19.21 -0.88 -5.02
N TYR A 13 -18.04 -1.45 -5.35
CA TYR A 13 -17.86 -2.28 -6.54
C TYR A 13 -18.69 -3.55 -6.48
N ARG A 14 -18.72 -4.20 -5.30
CA ARG A 14 -19.56 -5.37 -5.06
C ARG A 14 -21.04 -5.06 -5.29
N HIS A 15 -21.53 -3.95 -4.73
CA HIS A 15 -22.93 -3.57 -4.83
C HIS A 15 -23.29 -3.14 -6.25
N ASN A 16 -22.55 -2.21 -6.84
CA ASN A 16 -22.95 -1.57 -8.11
C ASN A 16 -22.59 -2.39 -9.35
N VAL A 17 -21.47 -3.10 -9.33
CA VAL A 17 -20.99 -3.91 -10.46
C VAL A 17 -21.28 -5.40 -10.22
N GLY A 18 -20.96 -5.89 -9.04
CA GLY A 18 -21.19 -7.29 -8.65
C GLY A 18 -22.63 -7.63 -8.28
N ARG A 19 -23.53 -6.64 -8.13
CA ARG A 19 -24.95 -6.79 -7.76
C ARG A 19 -25.15 -7.65 -6.50
N ASP A 20 -24.18 -7.59 -5.57
CA ASP A 20 -24.09 -8.42 -4.37
C ASP A 20 -24.01 -9.95 -4.60
N GLU A 21 -24.03 -10.38 -5.84
CA GLU A 21 -24.00 -11.79 -6.24
C GLU A 21 -22.59 -12.24 -6.65
N LEU A 22 -21.85 -11.38 -7.38
CA LEU A 22 -20.55 -11.75 -7.92
C LEU A 22 -19.45 -11.53 -6.89
N PRO A 23 -18.46 -12.45 -6.80
CA PRO A 23 -17.32 -12.29 -5.92
C PRO A 23 -16.38 -11.20 -6.44
N ILE A 24 -15.85 -10.39 -5.52
CA ILE A 24 -14.76 -9.47 -5.81
C ILE A 24 -13.45 -10.19 -5.52
N MET A 25 -12.65 -10.37 -6.56
CA MET A 25 -11.39 -11.10 -6.49
C MET A 25 -10.24 -10.10 -6.33
N ASP A 26 -9.99 -9.67 -5.09
CA ASP A 26 -8.82 -8.86 -4.77
C ASP A 26 -7.59 -9.77 -4.69
N THR A 27 -6.62 -9.56 -5.57
CA THR A 27 -5.52 -10.50 -5.80
C THR A 27 -4.17 -9.87 -5.54
N TRP A 28 -3.29 -10.62 -4.91
CA TRP A 28 -1.91 -10.20 -4.77
C TRP A 28 -0.97 -11.03 -5.66
N TRP A 29 -0.17 -10.33 -6.40
CA TRP A 29 0.90 -10.85 -7.23
C TRP A 29 1.90 -9.75 -7.55
N GLN A 30 3.06 -10.14 -8.05
CA GLN A 30 4.09 -9.24 -8.57
C GLN A 30 4.53 -9.75 -9.94
N THR A 31 5.16 -8.90 -10.75
CA THR A 31 5.80 -9.34 -12.00
C THR A 31 6.76 -10.49 -11.72
N GLU A 32 7.48 -10.40 -10.63
CA GLU A 32 8.46 -11.35 -10.13
C GLU A 32 7.86 -12.69 -9.69
N THR A 33 6.61 -12.70 -9.28
CA THR A 33 5.94 -13.95 -8.88
C THR A 33 5.43 -14.77 -10.07
N GLY A 34 5.22 -14.13 -11.24
CA GLY A 34 4.77 -14.78 -12.47
C GLY A 34 3.36 -15.36 -12.42
N MET A 35 2.71 -15.33 -11.26
CA MET A 35 1.33 -15.78 -11.04
C MET A 35 0.75 -15.11 -9.79
N ILE A 36 -0.55 -15.18 -9.63
CA ILE A 36 -1.23 -14.81 -8.40
C ILE A 36 -0.89 -15.80 -7.29
N LEU A 37 -0.45 -15.33 -6.13
CA LEU A 37 -0.11 -16.19 -4.99
C LEU A 37 -1.13 -16.12 -3.86
N ILE A 38 -1.82 -14.97 -3.71
CA ILE A 38 -2.83 -14.77 -2.67
C ILE A 38 -4.08 -14.21 -3.34
N SER A 39 -5.24 -14.81 -3.11
CA SER A 39 -6.51 -14.40 -3.69
C SER A 39 -7.68 -15.05 -2.94
N PRO A 40 -8.85 -14.43 -2.96
CA PRO A 40 -10.08 -15.09 -2.56
C PRO A 40 -10.30 -16.40 -3.32
N THR A 41 -10.86 -17.36 -2.64
CA THR A 41 -11.31 -18.64 -3.20
C THR A 41 -12.74 -18.91 -2.73
N ILE A 42 -13.40 -19.90 -3.33
CA ILE A 42 -14.73 -20.34 -2.89
C ILE A 42 -14.73 -20.99 -1.49
N LEU A 43 -13.54 -21.25 -0.93
CA LEU A 43 -13.39 -21.93 0.36
C LEU A 43 -13.56 -21.00 1.55
N HIS A 44 -13.48 -19.69 1.33
CA HIS A 44 -13.48 -18.70 2.41
C HIS A 44 -14.39 -17.52 2.09
N PRO A 45 -15.09 -16.93 3.08
CA PRO A 45 -15.84 -15.70 2.91
C PRO A 45 -14.96 -14.57 2.40
N LEU A 46 -15.54 -13.66 1.63
CA LEU A 46 -14.87 -12.45 1.19
C LEU A 46 -14.84 -11.42 2.34
N LYS A 47 -13.72 -10.71 2.47
CA LYS A 47 -13.57 -9.58 3.41
C LYS A 47 -13.15 -8.33 2.64
N PRO A 48 -13.89 -7.20 2.72
CA PRO A 48 -13.47 -5.93 2.13
C PRO A 48 -12.06 -5.51 2.56
N GLY A 49 -11.23 -5.09 1.61
CA GLY A 49 -9.85 -4.66 1.85
C GLY A 49 -8.88 -5.79 2.21
N SER A 50 -9.26 -7.05 1.96
CA SER A 50 -8.39 -8.19 2.14
C SER A 50 -8.17 -8.93 0.83
N ILE A 51 -6.92 -9.29 0.57
CA ILE A 51 -6.52 -10.20 -0.51
C ILE A 51 -6.79 -11.67 -0.17
N SER A 52 -7.50 -11.95 0.95
CA SER A 52 -7.82 -13.29 1.44
C SER A 52 -6.59 -14.06 1.96
N ARG A 53 -6.42 -15.29 1.55
CA ARG A 53 -5.38 -16.23 2.01
C ARG A 53 -4.52 -16.73 0.87
N PRO A 54 -3.29 -17.17 1.14
CA PRO A 54 -2.44 -17.80 0.14
C PRO A 54 -3.13 -19.00 -0.53
N PHE A 55 -2.84 -19.23 -1.80
CA PHE A 55 -3.26 -20.46 -2.46
C PHE A 55 -2.67 -21.69 -1.77
N PRO A 56 -3.33 -22.85 -1.84
CA PRO A 56 -2.73 -24.11 -1.44
C PRO A 56 -1.35 -24.25 -2.10
N THR A 57 -0.36 -24.72 -1.36
CA THR A 57 1.06 -24.83 -1.79
C THR A 57 1.89 -23.54 -1.77
N ILE A 58 1.29 -22.37 -1.53
CA ILE A 58 2.04 -21.12 -1.35
C ILE A 58 2.25 -20.89 0.15
N ASP A 59 3.51 -20.99 0.57
CA ASP A 59 3.92 -20.74 1.95
C ASP A 59 4.25 -19.26 2.17
N ALA A 60 3.20 -18.44 2.20
CA ALA A 60 3.29 -17.03 2.49
C ALA A 60 3.18 -16.77 3.99
N ASP A 61 4.03 -15.90 4.51
CA ASP A 61 4.09 -15.54 5.91
C ASP A 61 4.33 -14.03 6.09
N VAL A 62 4.02 -13.52 7.27
CA VAL A 62 4.31 -12.15 7.65
C VAL A 62 5.32 -12.14 8.78
N VAL A 63 6.46 -11.52 8.54
CA VAL A 63 7.63 -11.60 9.42
C VAL A 63 8.17 -10.22 9.82
N ASP A 64 8.94 -10.18 10.89
CA ASP A 64 9.73 -9.03 11.30
C ASP A 64 11.02 -8.87 10.46
N ARG A 65 11.89 -7.92 10.83
CA ARG A 65 13.17 -7.69 10.15
C ARG A 65 14.17 -8.84 10.27
N ASN A 66 13.98 -9.72 11.24
CA ASN A 66 14.83 -10.87 11.50
C ASN A 66 14.30 -12.14 10.81
N GLY A 67 13.16 -12.05 10.10
CA GLY A 67 12.52 -13.18 9.47
C GLY A 67 11.66 -14.03 10.42
N LEU A 68 11.41 -13.55 11.64
CA LEU A 68 10.55 -14.22 12.62
C LEU A 68 9.08 -13.85 12.39
N PRO A 69 8.16 -14.82 12.48
CA PRO A 69 6.73 -14.56 12.34
C PRO A 69 6.24 -13.50 13.33
N VAL A 70 5.33 -12.63 12.88
CA VAL A 70 4.67 -11.65 13.74
C VAL A 70 3.32 -12.16 14.20
N GLU A 71 2.87 -11.69 15.37
CA GLU A 71 1.53 -11.98 15.88
C GLU A 71 0.44 -11.42 14.96
N PRO A 72 -0.74 -12.06 14.89
CA PRO A 72 -1.90 -11.50 14.18
C PRO A 72 -2.18 -10.05 14.57
N GLU A 73 -2.67 -9.28 13.61
CA GLU A 73 -2.96 -7.84 13.73
C GLU A 73 -1.71 -6.95 13.94
N LYS A 74 -0.52 -7.53 13.92
CA LYS A 74 0.73 -6.79 13.81
C LYS A 74 1.19 -6.78 12.37
N GLY A 75 1.56 -5.58 11.89
CA GLY A 75 2.13 -5.41 10.56
C GLY A 75 3.55 -5.95 10.48
N GLY A 76 3.88 -6.53 9.35
CA GLY A 76 5.21 -7.07 9.06
C GLY A 76 5.51 -7.07 7.56
N PHE A 77 6.51 -7.83 7.18
CA PHE A 77 6.92 -8.00 5.80
C PHE A 77 6.33 -9.27 5.23
N LEU A 78 5.67 -9.17 4.08
CA LEU A 78 5.23 -10.34 3.34
C LEU A 78 6.45 -11.06 2.75
N VAL A 79 6.51 -12.35 3.01
CA VAL A 79 7.55 -13.24 2.46
C VAL A 79 6.93 -14.52 1.91
N ILE A 80 7.62 -15.16 0.96
CA ILE A 80 7.29 -16.51 0.50
C ILE A 80 8.44 -17.42 0.89
N ARG A 81 8.17 -18.39 1.74
CA ARG A 81 9.21 -19.24 2.36
C ARG A 81 9.78 -20.30 1.43
N HIS A 82 8.96 -20.81 0.51
CA HIS A 82 9.35 -21.86 -0.40
C HIS A 82 9.20 -21.46 -1.87
N PRO A 83 10.04 -21.96 -2.78
CA PRO A 83 9.91 -21.73 -4.21
C PRO A 83 8.55 -22.20 -4.75
N TRP A 84 8.05 -21.51 -5.77
CA TRP A 84 6.83 -21.86 -6.49
C TRP A 84 7.11 -21.98 -8.00
N PRO A 85 6.27 -22.68 -8.77
CA PRO A 85 6.59 -23.02 -10.18
C PRO A 85 6.81 -21.81 -11.10
N ALA A 86 6.08 -20.71 -10.89
CA ALA A 86 6.12 -19.51 -11.72
C ALA A 86 7.15 -18.46 -11.26
N GLN A 87 7.95 -18.77 -10.24
CA GLN A 87 8.97 -17.86 -9.71
C GLN A 87 9.92 -17.39 -10.82
N MET A 88 10.23 -16.08 -10.81
CA MET A 88 11.22 -15.52 -11.74
C MET A 88 12.58 -16.24 -11.66
N ARG A 89 13.26 -16.36 -12.77
CA ARG A 89 14.58 -17.01 -12.88
C ARG A 89 15.73 -16.01 -12.86
N SER A 90 15.48 -14.79 -13.33
CA SER A 90 16.46 -13.71 -13.39
C SER A 90 15.75 -12.37 -13.60
N ILE A 91 16.50 -11.28 -13.48
CA ILE A 91 16.11 -9.95 -13.93
C ILE A 91 17.08 -9.53 -15.03
N TYR A 92 16.55 -9.10 -16.17
CA TYR A 92 17.34 -8.73 -17.33
C TYR A 92 18.37 -7.64 -16.96
N GLU A 93 19.64 -7.92 -17.26
CA GLU A 93 20.80 -7.06 -16.98
C GLU A 93 20.92 -6.53 -15.54
N ASN A 94 20.17 -7.10 -14.58
CA ASN A 94 20.21 -6.66 -13.17
C ASN A 94 20.27 -7.82 -12.16
N PRO A 95 21.39 -8.58 -12.13
CA PRO A 95 21.54 -9.68 -11.19
C PRO A 95 21.61 -9.24 -9.73
N THR A 96 21.98 -8.00 -9.46
CA THR A 96 22.01 -7.43 -8.10
C THR A 96 20.59 -7.28 -7.55
N LEU A 97 19.68 -6.73 -8.34
CA LEU A 97 18.28 -6.63 -7.96
C LEU A 97 17.65 -8.01 -7.79
N TYR A 98 17.94 -8.97 -8.70
CA TYR A 98 17.48 -10.34 -8.54
C TYR A 98 17.91 -10.94 -7.17
N LYS A 99 19.17 -10.79 -6.81
CA LYS A 99 19.69 -11.30 -5.53
C LYS A 99 19.07 -10.62 -4.31
N SER A 100 18.69 -9.35 -4.38
CA SER A 100 18.13 -8.63 -3.24
C SER A 100 16.83 -9.25 -2.74
N TYR A 101 16.03 -9.85 -3.60
CA TYR A 101 14.78 -10.54 -3.22
C TYR A 101 15.01 -11.74 -2.29
N TRP A 102 16.21 -12.34 -2.27
CA TRP A 102 16.56 -13.50 -1.41
C TRP A 102 17.60 -13.19 -0.34
N ASN A 103 18.22 -12.02 -0.39
CA ASN A 103 19.29 -11.65 0.54
C ASN A 103 18.80 -10.72 1.65
N THR A 104 17.67 -10.04 1.47
CA THR A 104 17.08 -9.17 2.49
C THR A 104 16.72 -9.96 3.75
N ILE A 105 16.12 -11.13 3.57
CA ILE A 105 16.00 -12.17 4.59
C ILE A 105 16.59 -13.44 3.96
N PRO A 106 17.73 -13.95 4.45
CA PRO A 106 18.48 -15.01 3.76
C PRO A 106 17.64 -16.25 3.45
N GLY A 107 17.60 -16.63 2.19
CA GLY A 107 16.92 -17.84 1.72
C GLY A 107 15.40 -17.76 1.59
N ILE A 108 14.79 -16.60 1.86
CA ILE A 108 13.35 -16.38 1.78
C ILE A 108 13.07 -15.29 0.74
N TYR A 109 12.05 -15.47 -0.11
CA TYR A 109 11.65 -14.43 -1.04
C TYR A 109 11.00 -13.26 -0.31
N PHE A 110 11.66 -12.12 -0.34
CA PHE A 110 11.21 -10.88 0.26
C PHE A 110 10.45 -10.06 -0.77
N THR A 111 9.15 -9.87 -0.56
CA THR A 111 8.28 -9.22 -1.56
C THR A 111 8.43 -7.70 -1.62
N GLY A 112 8.93 -7.08 -0.54
CA GLY A 112 8.95 -5.63 -0.37
C GLY A 112 7.57 -5.03 -0.07
N ASP A 113 6.57 -5.86 0.25
CA ASP A 113 5.25 -5.41 0.68
C ASP A 113 5.07 -5.54 2.19
N ALA A 114 4.49 -4.51 2.80
CA ALA A 114 4.05 -4.52 4.18
C ALA A 114 2.63 -5.07 4.25
N VAL A 115 2.42 -6.03 5.14
CA VAL A 115 1.16 -6.77 5.26
C VAL A 115 0.81 -6.98 6.73
N MET A 116 -0.46 -7.03 7.03
CA MET A 116 -1.00 -7.48 8.29
C MET A 116 -1.88 -8.72 8.05
N VAL A 117 -1.79 -9.69 8.95
CA VAL A 117 -2.72 -10.84 8.96
C VAL A 117 -3.68 -10.66 10.12
N ASP A 118 -4.98 -10.75 9.85
CA ASP A 118 -5.98 -10.67 10.90
C ASP A 118 -6.12 -12.00 11.66
N LYS A 119 -6.91 -12.00 12.77
CA LYS A 119 -7.13 -13.19 13.62
C LYS A 119 -7.74 -14.37 12.89
N ASP A 120 -8.42 -14.12 11.77
CA ASP A 120 -9.02 -15.17 10.94
C ASP A 120 -8.06 -15.64 9.84
N GLY A 121 -6.82 -15.12 9.79
CA GLY A 121 -5.79 -15.49 8.83
C GLY A 121 -5.92 -14.82 7.46
N TYR A 122 -6.61 -13.68 7.37
CA TYR A 122 -6.73 -12.90 6.14
C TYR A 122 -5.64 -11.87 6.02
N PHE A 123 -5.00 -11.83 4.87
CA PHE A 123 -3.92 -10.91 4.53
C PHE A 123 -4.49 -9.56 4.05
N ARG A 124 -3.95 -8.48 4.60
CA ARG A 124 -4.26 -7.09 4.23
C ARG A 124 -2.99 -6.37 3.86
N ILE A 125 -2.91 -5.87 2.64
CA ILE A 125 -1.77 -5.08 2.18
C ILE A 125 -1.83 -3.70 2.84
N GLN A 126 -0.74 -3.30 3.47
CA GLN A 126 -0.56 -1.97 4.06
C GLN A 126 0.21 -1.01 3.14
N GLY A 127 0.83 -1.54 2.10
CA GLY A 127 1.61 -0.80 1.10
C GLY A 127 2.99 -1.41 0.86
N ARG A 128 3.83 -0.67 0.16
CA ARG A 128 5.24 -1.04 -0.02
C ARG A 128 6.02 -0.75 1.25
N VAL A 129 7.01 -1.56 1.54
CA VAL A 129 7.91 -1.35 2.71
C VAL A 129 8.60 0.02 2.63
N ASP A 130 8.89 0.47 1.41
CA ASP A 130 9.52 1.77 1.15
C ASP A 130 8.55 2.95 1.32
N ASP A 131 7.24 2.68 1.23
CA ASP A 131 6.16 3.67 1.37
C ASP A 131 5.60 3.73 2.82
N VAL A 132 6.09 2.88 3.72
CA VAL A 132 5.70 2.88 5.14
C VAL A 132 6.34 4.07 5.85
N ILE A 133 5.51 4.93 6.42
CA ILE A 133 5.93 6.13 7.16
C ILE A 133 6.23 5.76 8.62
N LYS A 134 7.38 6.20 9.13
CA LYS A 134 7.86 5.82 10.48
C LYS A 134 7.74 7.00 11.45
N VAL A 135 6.61 7.13 12.10
CA VAL A 135 6.31 8.21 13.05
C VAL A 135 6.45 7.71 14.49
N ASN A 136 7.35 8.30 15.29
CA ASN A 136 7.57 7.94 16.70
C ASN A 136 7.80 6.44 16.93
N GLY A 137 8.49 5.76 16.01
CA GLY A 137 8.73 4.31 16.07
C GLY A 137 7.55 3.44 15.58
N HIS A 138 6.40 4.02 15.33
CA HIS A 138 5.25 3.33 14.73
C HIS A 138 5.36 3.32 13.21
N ARG A 139 4.81 2.27 12.60
CA ARG A 139 4.72 2.12 11.15
C ARG A 139 3.29 2.43 10.71
N LEU A 140 3.17 3.45 9.88
CA LEU A 140 1.91 3.87 9.28
C LEU A 140 1.91 3.50 7.80
N GLY A 141 0.88 2.79 7.34
CA GLY A 141 0.69 2.53 5.93
C GLY A 141 0.27 3.83 5.23
N SER A 142 1.04 4.27 4.22
CA SER A 142 0.64 5.42 3.39
C SER A 142 -0.76 5.22 2.81
N MET A 143 -1.07 4.00 2.40
CA MET A 143 -2.36 3.65 1.80
C MET A 143 -3.54 3.74 2.77
N GLU A 144 -3.34 3.50 4.08
CA GLU A 144 -4.41 3.67 5.08
C GLU A 144 -4.80 5.15 5.20
N ILE A 145 -3.80 6.03 5.21
CA ILE A 145 -4.00 7.49 5.27
C ILE A 145 -4.69 7.98 3.99
N GLU A 146 -4.20 7.54 2.83
CA GLU A 146 -4.77 7.88 1.53
C GLU A 146 -6.21 7.39 1.39
N SER A 147 -6.49 6.15 1.81
CA SER A 147 -7.83 5.58 1.82
C SER A 147 -8.79 6.37 2.71
N SER A 148 -8.33 6.76 3.89
CA SER A 148 -9.09 7.64 4.77
C SER A 148 -9.43 8.96 4.07
N LEU A 149 -8.44 9.63 3.49
CA LEU A 149 -8.67 10.90 2.79
C LEU A 149 -9.63 10.74 1.61
N VAL A 150 -9.49 9.69 0.81
CA VAL A 150 -10.37 9.44 -0.36
C VAL A 150 -11.80 9.10 0.06
N SER A 151 -12.03 8.56 1.26
CA SER A 151 -13.37 8.34 1.80
C SER A 151 -14.11 9.64 2.13
N HIS A 152 -13.40 10.75 2.27
CA HIS A 152 -14.01 12.07 2.50
C HIS A 152 -14.69 12.60 1.23
N PRO A 153 -15.91 13.18 1.33
CA PRO A 153 -16.69 13.65 0.17
C PRO A 153 -15.96 14.62 -0.75
N ALA A 154 -15.07 15.45 -0.22
CA ALA A 154 -14.35 16.47 -0.98
C ALA A 154 -13.14 15.96 -1.75
N VAL A 155 -12.62 14.74 -1.45
CA VAL A 155 -11.34 14.26 -1.98
C VAL A 155 -11.56 13.35 -3.17
N ALA A 156 -10.88 13.64 -4.27
CA ALA A 156 -10.82 12.77 -5.45
C ALA A 156 -9.67 11.76 -5.35
N GLU A 157 -8.48 12.25 -5.00
CA GLU A 157 -7.28 11.43 -4.87
C GLU A 157 -6.38 11.99 -3.75
N ALA A 158 -5.57 11.13 -3.17
CA ALA A 158 -4.58 11.52 -2.18
C ALA A 158 -3.31 10.69 -2.31
N ALA A 159 -2.18 11.29 -1.93
CA ALA A 159 -0.90 10.60 -1.77
C ALA A 159 -0.28 10.99 -0.43
N ALA A 160 0.24 10.01 0.31
CA ALA A 160 0.92 10.22 1.58
C ALA A 160 2.39 9.81 1.49
N ILE A 161 3.26 10.64 2.03
CA ILE A 161 4.69 10.37 2.14
C ILE A 161 5.20 10.67 3.56
N GLY A 162 6.29 10.01 3.94
CA GLY A 162 7.06 10.38 5.12
C GLY A 162 8.11 11.43 4.77
N LYS A 163 8.14 12.54 5.50
CA LYS A 163 9.24 13.51 5.47
C LYS A 163 10.11 13.32 6.69
N PRO A 164 11.45 13.41 6.57
CA PRO A 164 12.36 13.33 7.72
C PRO A 164 12.00 14.36 8.80
N ASP A 165 11.96 13.90 10.05
CA ASP A 165 11.72 14.74 11.22
C ASP A 165 12.75 14.40 12.30
N PRO A 166 13.46 15.39 12.88
CA PRO A 166 14.54 15.15 13.85
C PRO A 166 14.06 14.49 15.15
N LEU A 167 12.79 14.64 15.52
CA LEU A 167 12.23 14.13 16.78
C LEU A 167 11.40 12.87 16.57
N LYS A 168 10.58 12.85 15.50
CA LYS A 168 9.62 11.77 15.22
C LYS A 168 10.20 10.67 14.32
N GLY A 169 11.39 10.88 13.71
CA GLY A 169 11.96 10.09 12.63
C GLY A 169 11.40 10.54 11.28
N GLU A 170 10.12 10.42 11.09
CA GLU A 170 9.38 11.01 9.97
C GLU A 170 8.08 11.65 10.50
N HIS A 171 7.55 12.61 9.74
CA HIS A 171 6.20 13.13 9.89
C HIS A 171 5.40 12.88 8.60
N VAL A 172 4.09 12.88 8.72
CA VAL A 172 3.18 12.62 7.58
C VAL A 172 2.97 13.91 6.79
N LYS A 173 3.28 13.88 5.48
CA LYS A 173 2.82 14.89 4.52
C LYS A 173 1.88 14.23 3.53
N VAL A 174 0.76 14.89 3.23
CA VAL A 174 -0.22 14.43 2.24
C VAL A 174 -0.44 15.46 1.14
N PHE A 175 -0.65 14.96 -0.06
CA PHE A 175 -1.05 15.72 -1.25
C PHE A 175 -2.46 15.30 -1.61
N VAL A 176 -3.36 16.27 -1.81
CA VAL A 176 -4.78 16.02 -1.99
C VAL A 176 -5.29 16.70 -3.27
N ILE A 177 -5.93 15.91 -4.13
CA ILE A 177 -6.71 16.42 -5.26
C ILE A 177 -8.17 16.48 -4.83
N LEU A 178 -8.77 17.65 -4.95
CA LEU A 178 -10.17 17.86 -4.61
C LEU A 178 -11.09 17.47 -5.77
N LYS A 179 -12.29 17.00 -5.44
CA LYS A 179 -13.37 16.82 -6.41
C LYS A 179 -13.87 18.17 -6.91
N GLN A 180 -14.49 18.16 -8.09
CA GLN A 180 -15.14 19.34 -8.65
C GLN A 180 -16.20 19.88 -7.69
N GLY A 181 -16.19 21.20 -7.49
CA GLY A 181 -17.10 21.90 -6.56
C GLY A 181 -16.50 22.17 -5.18
N PHE A 182 -15.33 21.63 -4.86
CA PHE A 182 -14.59 21.94 -3.64
C PHE A 182 -13.37 22.83 -3.94
N ALA A 183 -13.03 23.69 -3.00
CA ALA A 183 -11.87 24.58 -3.10
C ALA A 183 -10.97 24.47 -1.86
N PRO A 184 -9.65 24.66 -2.01
CA PRO A 184 -8.72 24.70 -0.90
C PRO A 184 -9.12 25.74 0.15
N SER A 185 -9.11 25.35 1.42
CA SER A 185 -9.34 26.27 2.54
C SER A 185 -8.78 25.66 3.84
N GLU A 186 -8.45 26.51 4.81
CA GLU A 186 -8.02 26.08 6.14
C GLU A 186 -9.11 25.28 6.90
N VAL A 187 -10.38 25.56 6.62
CA VAL A 187 -11.50 24.82 7.21
C VAL A 187 -11.51 23.39 6.67
N LEU A 188 -11.38 23.23 5.37
CA LEU A 188 -11.33 21.91 4.74
C LEU A 188 -10.06 21.11 5.17
N GLU A 189 -8.92 21.78 5.29
CA GLU A 189 -7.70 21.15 5.80
C GLU A 189 -7.91 20.58 7.21
N LYS A 190 -8.49 21.36 8.11
CA LYS A 190 -8.80 20.92 9.49
C LYS A 190 -9.79 19.77 9.49
N ASP A 191 -10.80 19.80 8.64
CA ASP A 191 -11.80 18.75 8.51
C ASP A 191 -11.16 17.44 8.02
N LEU A 192 -10.32 17.50 6.98
CA LEU A 192 -9.57 16.33 6.48
C LEU A 192 -8.63 15.72 7.55
N LYS A 193 -7.92 16.56 8.31
CA LYS A 193 -7.08 16.11 9.42
C LYS A 193 -7.91 15.44 10.52
N ALA A 194 -9.06 15.99 10.87
CA ALA A 194 -9.98 15.41 11.84
C ALA A 194 -10.56 14.08 11.34
N HIS A 195 -10.87 13.99 10.05
CA HIS A 195 -11.33 12.76 9.40
C HIS A 195 -10.28 11.64 9.48
N VAL A 196 -9.01 11.92 9.19
CA VAL A 196 -7.91 10.96 9.36
C VAL A 196 -7.75 10.53 10.82
N ALA A 197 -7.86 11.49 11.76
CA ALA A 197 -7.79 11.17 13.19
C ALA A 197 -8.89 10.20 13.63
N ALA A 198 -10.09 10.35 13.09
CA ALA A 198 -11.25 9.54 13.44
C ALA A 198 -11.20 8.13 12.80
N THR A 199 -10.64 8.00 11.60
CA THR A 199 -10.69 6.75 10.82
C THR A 199 -9.42 5.90 10.96
N VAL A 200 -8.24 6.52 11.06
CA VAL A 200 -6.96 5.82 11.16
C VAL A 200 -6.35 5.96 12.56
N GLY A 201 -6.51 7.13 13.17
CA GLY A 201 -5.97 7.43 14.49
C GLY A 201 -5.09 8.68 14.51
N THR A 202 -4.84 9.17 15.71
CA THR A 202 -4.14 10.46 15.93
C THR A 202 -2.69 10.47 15.45
N LEU A 203 -2.01 9.33 15.45
CA LEU A 203 -0.63 9.21 14.94
C LEU A 203 -0.53 9.38 13.43
N ALA A 204 -1.61 9.10 12.70
CA ALA A 204 -1.68 9.17 11.25
C ALA A 204 -2.11 10.56 10.73
N VAL A 205 -2.46 11.47 11.63
CA VAL A 205 -2.86 12.83 11.25
C VAL A 205 -1.72 13.52 10.53
N PRO A 206 -1.95 14.03 9.31
CA PRO A 206 -0.91 14.72 8.56
C PRO A 206 -0.42 15.99 9.29
N ASP A 207 0.88 16.10 9.46
CA ASP A 207 1.50 17.36 9.91
C ASP A 207 1.36 18.42 8.81
N GLU A 208 1.60 18.02 7.55
CA GLU A 208 1.48 18.86 6.37
C GLU A 208 0.41 18.34 5.40
N LEU A 209 -0.44 19.23 4.89
CA LEU A 209 -1.41 18.91 3.84
C LEU A 209 -1.30 19.94 2.72
N GLU A 210 -1.14 19.45 1.49
CA GLU A 210 -1.02 20.28 0.30
C GLU A 210 -2.13 19.93 -0.70
N PHE A 211 -2.88 20.94 -1.14
CA PHE A 211 -3.82 20.77 -2.25
C PHE A 211 -3.10 20.93 -3.58
N THR A 212 -3.20 19.90 -4.44
CA THR A 212 -2.51 19.87 -5.72
C THR A 212 -3.47 19.59 -6.87
N PRO A 213 -3.22 20.11 -8.07
CA PRO A 213 -4.05 19.81 -9.24
C PRO A 213 -3.78 18.42 -9.83
N GLY A 214 -2.67 17.76 -9.51
CA GLY A 214 -2.30 16.48 -10.06
C GLY A 214 -1.22 15.76 -9.24
N LEU A 215 -1.14 14.45 -9.42
CA LEU A 215 -0.13 13.58 -8.81
C LEU A 215 0.63 12.85 -9.92
N PRO A 216 1.96 12.67 -9.80
CA PRO A 216 2.72 11.90 -10.76
C PRO A 216 2.27 10.43 -10.75
N LYS A 217 1.92 9.92 -11.93
CA LYS A 217 1.38 8.57 -12.12
C LYS A 217 2.13 7.81 -13.20
N THR A 218 2.08 6.51 -13.12
CA THR A 218 2.46 5.64 -14.23
C THR A 218 1.36 5.66 -15.30
N ARG A 219 1.67 5.17 -16.51
CA ARG A 219 0.68 4.96 -17.59
C ARG A 219 -0.52 4.08 -17.20
N SER A 220 -0.36 3.25 -16.19
CA SER A 220 -1.45 2.44 -15.61
C SER A 220 -2.26 3.15 -14.54
N GLY A 221 -1.97 4.43 -14.23
CA GLY A 221 -2.65 5.24 -13.24
C GLY A 221 -2.15 5.07 -11.80
N LYS A 222 -1.07 4.31 -11.59
CA LYS A 222 -0.49 4.12 -10.26
C LYS A 222 0.26 5.37 -9.80
N ILE A 223 -0.04 5.88 -8.60
CA ILE A 223 0.66 7.02 -8.00
C ILE A 223 2.12 6.65 -7.70
N MET A 224 3.05 7.49 -8.16
CA MET A 224 4.48 7.29 -7.97
C MET A 224 4.99 8.02 -6.73
N ARG A 225 4.71 7.49 -5.53
CA ARG A 225 5.08 8.08 -4.22
C ARG A 225 6.58 8.35 -4.12
N ARG A 226 7.41 7.49 -4.69
CA ARG A 226 8.86 7.70 -4.78
C ARG A 226 9.20 9.02 -5.46
N VAL A 227 8.55 9.33 -6.57
CA VAL A 227 8.76 10.58 -7.32
C VAL A 227 8.29 11.77 -6.50
N ILE A 228 7.11 11.69 -5.88
CA ILE A 228 6.58 12.73 -5.00
C ILE A 228 7.58 13.02 -3.86
N ARG A 229 8.06 11.97 -3.19
CA ARG A 229 9.03 12.10 -2.09
C ARG A 229 10.34 12.73 -2.57
N SER A 230 10.89 12.26 -3.69
CA SER A 230 12.14 12.83 -4.23
C SER A 230 12.00 14.30 -4.58
N LEU A 231 10.89 14.70 -5.22
CA LEU A 231 10.61 16.11 -5.53
C LEU A 231 10.49 16.95 -4.25
N GLU A 232 9.78 16.46 -3.26
CA GLU A 232 9.57 17.15 -1.98
C GLU A 232 10.86 17.33 -1.18
N LEU A 233 11.78 16.36 -1.25
CA LEU A 233 13.05 16.40 -0.53
C LEU A 233 14.19 17.04 -1.35
N GLY A 234 13.93 17.43 -2.60
CA GLY A 234 14.96 17.94 -3.51
C GLY A 234 15.99 16.89 -3.92
N GLU A 235 15.61 15.61 -3.87
CA GLU A 235 16.45 14.48 -4.23
C GLU A 235 16.31 14.13 -5.72
N PRO A 236 17.30 13.46 -6.34
CA PRO A 236 17.17 12.96 -7.70
C PRO A 236 15.99 12.00 -7.83
N VAL A 237 15.08 12.26 -8.76
CA VAL A 237 13.88 11.43 -8.98
C VAL A 237 14.18 10.03 -9.55
N GLY A 238 15.40 9.77 -10.01
CA GLY A 238 15.79 8.50 -10.61
C GLY A 238 15.06 8.23 -11.93
N ASP A 239 14.82 6.95 -12.24
CA ASP A 239 14.14 6.55 -13.49
C ASP A 239 12.67 6.96 -13.48
N ILE A 240 12.29 7.77 -14.44
CA ILE A 240 10.93 8.29 -14.68
C ILE A 240 10.30 7.79 -15.98
N SER A 241 10.90 6.79 -16.63
CA SER A 241 10.41 6.24 -17.92
C SER A 241 8.98 5.70 -17.87
N MET A 242 8.47 5.44 -16.68
CA MET A 242 7.11 4.94 -16.42
C MET A 242 6.09 6.05 -16.18
N LEU A 243 6.52 7.33 -16.05
CA LEU A 243 5.59 8.45 -15.89
C LEU A 243 4.72 8.62 -17.13
N ASP A 244 3.46 8.90 -16.85
CA ASP A 244 2.55 9.41 -17.87
C ASP A 244 2.93 10.87 -18.12
N GLY A 245 3.26 11.18 -19.38
CA GLY A 245 3.80 12.48 -19.79
C GLY A 245 2.76 13.60 -19.80
#